data_6a0db800ea3e5a7a55177efb6924c05c
#
_entry.id   6a0db800ea3e5a7a55177efb6924c05c
#
_cell.length_a   1.000
_cell.length_b   1.000
_cell.length_c   1.000
_cell.angle_alpha   90.00
_cell.angle_beta   90.00
_cell.angle_gamma   90.00
#
_symmetry.space_group_name_H-M   'P 1'
#
loop_
_entity.id
_entity.type
_entity.pdbx_description
1 polymer ?
#
loop_
_entity_poly.entity_id
_entity_poly.type
_entity_poly.pdbx_seq_one_letter_code
_entity_poly.pdbx_strand_id
1 'polypeptide(L)'
;MNAECEMRNVKPKKALGQHFLTDQNIARKIVEQLSPEVETVIEVGAGMGVLTQYMVDDIRDKFYVIEIDHESIDYLKAHFPTLGDHLVEGDFLKADLSRFGQRNMAIIGNFPYNISSQIFFQVLKYKEQVVEVVGMVQKEMAERMAAKEGSKTYGILSVLMQAWYDIDYLFTVHENVFNPPPKVKSAVIKMRRNAVTDLGCDEKLFVTIVKQAFNQRRKTLRNSLRTLLSPDIIADEVFNKRPEQLSVKEFIDLTNLIGNPSSTH
;
A
#
# COMPACT_ATOMS: atom_id res chain seq x y z
N MET A 1 18.76 7.47 31.89
CA MET A 1 18.25 8.66 31.18
C MET A 1 17.01 8.19 30.46
N ASN A 2 15.84 8.80 30.70
CA ASN A 2 14.55 8.26 30.26
C ASN A 2 14.36 8.47 28.75
N ALA A 3 13.96 7.41 28.04
CA ALA A 3 13.59 7.44 26.60
C ALA A 3 12.60 8.59 26.23
N GLU A 4 11.80 9.05 27.19
CA GLU A 4 10.92 10.23 27.05
C GLU A 4 11.66 11.56 26.88
N CYS A 5 12.92 11.67 27.32
CA CYS A 5 13.71 12.90 27.22
C CYS A 5 14.35 13.03 25.82
N GLU A 6 14.66 11.91 25.17
CA GLU A 6 15.33 11.86 23.86
C GLU A 6 14.36 11.98 22.69
N MET A 7 13.09 11.59 22.85
CA MET A 7 12.01 11.80 21.85
C MET A 7 11.78 13.28 21.48
N ARG A 8 12.37 14.23 22.22
CA ARG A 8 12.24 15.67 21.96
C ARG A 8 13.12 16.21 20.82
N ASN A 9 14.04 15.41 20.29
CA ASN A 9 15.02 15.88 19.32
C ASN A 9 14.58 15.78 17.85
N VAL A 10 13.65 14.88 17.49
CA VAL A 10 13.10 14.79 16.13
C VAL A 10 11.77 15.53 16.08
N LYS A 11 11.71 16.61 15.29
CA LYS A 11 10.46 17.37 15.12
C LYS A 11 9.64 16.80 13.96
N PRO A 12 8.36 16.48 14.18
CA PRO A 12 7.50 16.01 13.10
C PRO A 12 7.34 17.06 12.01
N LYS A 13 7.62 16.68 10.77
CA LYS A 13 7.54 17.55 9.59
C LYS A 13 6.19 17.38 8.90
N LYS A 14 5.39 18.43 8.93
CA LYS A 14 4.06 18.43 8.27
C LYS A 14 4.17 18.15 6.77
N ALA A 15 5.21 18.65 6.11
CA ALA A 15 5.46 18.43 4.69
C ALA A 15 5.68 16.94 4.36
N LEU A 16 6.19 16.16 5.30
CA LEU A 16 6.39 14.71 5.18
C LEU A 16 5.20 13.90 5.70
N GLY A 17 4.14 14.55 6.20
CA GLY A 17 2.96 13.87 6.74
C GLY A 17 3.25 13.04 7.99
N GLN A 18 4.27 13.41 8.77
CA GLN A 18 4.74 12.64 9.92
C GLN A 18 3.78 12.75 11.11
N HIS A 19 3.38 11.59 11.62
CA HIS A 19 2.66 11.37 12.87
C HIS A 19 3.34 10.17 13.56
N PHE A 20 4.19 10.45 14.54
CA PHE A 20 4.95 9.40 15.21
C PHE A 20 4.03 8.60 16.14
N LEU A 21 3.96 7.29 15.92
CA LEU A 21 3.28 6.36 16.83
C LEU A 21 4.02 6.33 18.15
N THR A 22 3.31 6.46 19.27
CA THR A 22 3.89 6.45 20.62
C THR A 22 3.50 5.22 21.43
N ASP A 23 2.46 4.50 21.00
CA ASP A 23 1.96 3.30 21.70
C ASP A 23 2.77 2.05 21.30
N GLN A 24 3.54 1.55 22.25
CA GLN A 24 4.41 0.39 22.06
C GLN A 24 3.64 -0.93 21.85
N ASN A 25 2.44 -1.05 22.43
CA ASN A 25 1.62 -2.25 22.25
C ASN A 25 1.07 -2.33 20.82
N ILE A 26 0.69 -1.18 20.24
CA ILE A 26 0.26 -1.10 18.84
C ILE A 26 1.45 -1.40 17.92
N ALA A 27 2.63 -0.82 18.19
CA ALA A 27 3.84 -1.08 17.43
C ALA A 27 4.16 -2.58 17.37
N ARG A 28 4.15 -3.25 18.54
CA ARG A 28 4.38 -4.71 18.63
C ARG A 28 3.33 -5.49 17.84
N LYS A 29 2.04 -5.17 18.01
CA LYS A 29 0.97 -5.83 17.26
C LYS A 29 1.11 -5.70 15.75
N ILE A 30 1.67 -4.59 15.25
CA ILE A 30 1.94 -4.40 13.82
C ILE A 30 3.05 -5.35 13.38
N VAL A 31 4.17 -5.40 14.10
CA VAL A 31 5.32 -6.26 13.77
C VAL A 31 4.95 -7.74 13.85
N GLU A 32 4.14 -8.15 14.83
CA GLU A 32 3.63 -9.53 14.98
C GLU A 32 2.77 -10.01 13.79
N GLN A 33 2.33 -9.10 12.92
CA GLN A 33 1.60 -9.50 11.70
C GLN A 33 2.53 -9.98 10.57
N LEU A 34 3.84 -9.74 10.67
CA LEU A 34 4.79 -10.26 9.68
C LEU A 34 4.78 -11.79 9.66
N SER A 35 4.74 -12.35 8.47
CA SER A 35 4.82 -13.80 8.28
C SER A 35 6.27 -14.28 8.44
N PRO A 36 6.50 -15.43 9.09
CA PRO A 36 7.85 -15.94 9.31
C PRO A 36 8.57 -16.37 8.01
N GLU A 37 7.82 -16.58 6.93
CA GLU A 37 8.33 -17.03 5.63
C GLU A 37 8.96 -15.92 4.79
N VAL A 38 8.85 -14.65 5.21
CA VAL A 38 9.44 -13.54 4.45
C VAL A 38 10.99 -13.59 4.55
N GLU A 39 11.64 -13.39 3.41
CA GLU A 39 13.10 -13.43 3.30
C GLU A 39 13.74 -12.05 3.49
N THR A 40 12.98 -10.98 3.21
CA THR A 40 13.43 -9.59 3.36
C THR A 40 12.29 -8.75 3.88
N VAL A 41 12.58 -7.89 4.85
CA VAL A 41 11.64 -6.92 5.41
C VAL A 41 12.16 -5.51 5.16
N ILE A 42 11.34 -4.63 4.59
CA ILE A 42 11.67 -3.23 4.40
C ILE A 42 10.68 -2.38 5.20
N GLU A 43 11.18 -1.65 6.19
CA GLU A 43 10.42 -0.62 6.90
C GLU A 43 10.48 0.69 6.12
N VAL A 44 9.32 1.30 5.86
CA VAL A 44 9.21 2.56 5.14
C VAL A 44 8.89 3.69 6.10
N GLY A 45 9.82 4.64 6.22
CA GLY A 45 9.62 5.81 7.08
C GLY A 45 9.62 5.45 8.56
N ALA A 46 10.72 4.91 9.06
CA ALA A 46 10.87 4.43 10.44
C ALA A 46 10.74 5.54 11.49
N GLY A 47 10.99 6.80 11.10
CA GLY A 47 10.96 7.93 12.01
C GLY A 47 11.95 7.74 13.17
N MET A 48 11.44 7.64 14.38
CA MET A 48 12.25 7.37 15.58
C MET A 48 12.37 5.86 15.92
N GLY A 49 12.09 4.97 14.97
CA GLY A 49 12.31 3.54 15.14
C GLY A 49 11.31 2.81 16.02
N VAL A 50 10.06 3.28 16.10
CA VAL A 50 9.03 2.67 16.96
C VAL A 50 8.69 1.24 16.56
N LEU A 51 8.75 0.89 15.27
CA LEU A 51 8.64 -0.50 14.80
C LEU A 51 10.01 -1.17 14.73
N THR A 52 11.03 -0.44 14.27
CA THR A 52 12.43 -0.87 14.12
C THR A 52 12.94 -1.64 15.33
N GLN A 53 12.67 -1.14 16.54
CA GLN A 53 13.14 -1.73 17.81
C GLN A 53 12.68 -3.17 18.04
N TYR A 54 11.60 -3.61 17.39
CA TYR A 54 11.07 -4.97 17.50
C TYR A 54 11.56 -5.91 16.41
N MET A 55 12.36 -5.40 15.44
CA MET A 55 12.84 -6.17 14.30
C MET A 55 14.37 -6.20 14.19
N VAL A 56 15.04 -5.14 14.64
CA VAL A 56 16.46 -4.93 14.38
C VAL A 56 17.38 -6.02 14.94
N ASP A 57 17.03 -6.62 16.09
CA ASP A 57 17.83 -7.68 16.70
C ASP A 57 17.43 -9.08 16.22
N ASP A 58 16.13 -9.29 15.94
CA ASP A 58 15.59 -10.61 15.60
C ASP A 58 15.82 -11.00 14.12
N ILE A 59 15.72 -10.03 13.21
CA ILE A 59 15.76 -10.26 11.76
C ILE A 59 16.78 -9.36 11.05
N ARG A 60 17.84 -8.91 11.76
CA ARG A 60 18.80 -7.91 11.27
C ARG A 60 19.31 -8.17 9.85
N ASP A 61 19.72 -9.39 9.54
CA ASP A 61 20.32 -9.75 8.25
C ASP A 61 19.32 -9.68 7.07
N LYS A 62 18.01 -9.60 7.38
CA LYS A 62 16.89 -9.52 6.41
C LYS A 62 16.15 -8.18 6.46
N PHE A 63 16.55 -7.30 7.37
CA PHE A 63 15.78 -6.09 7.69
C PHE A 63 16.48 -4.84 7.16
N TYR A 64 15.76 -4.06 6.39
CA TYR A 64 16.19 -2.77 5.86
C TYR A 64 15.23 -1.67 6.27
N VAL A 65 15.74 -0.48 6.45
CA VAL A 65 14.97 0.74 6.73
C VAL A 65 15.21 1.73 5.60
N ILE A 66 14.15 2.24 4.96
CA ILE A 66 14.25 3.33 3.99
C ILE A 66 13.63 4.57 4.62
N GLU A 67 14.45 5.59 4.86
CA GLU A 67 14.05 6.85 5.51
C GLU A 67 14.56 8.05 4.69
N ILE A 68 13.72 9.07 4.54
CA ILE A 68 14.03 10.30 3.77
C ILE A 68 14.34 11.49 4.68
N ASP A 69 13.89 11.45 5.92
CA ASP A 69 14.07 12.55 6.86
C ASP A 69 15.44 12.48 7.56
N HIS A 70 16.30 13.47 7.29
CA HIS A 70 17.66 13.51 7.86
C HIS A 70 17.68 13.50 9.39
N GLU A 71 16.74 14.18 10.07
CA GLU A 71 16.69 14.16 11.55
C GLU A 71 16.36 12.76 12.08
N SER A 72 15.44 12.07 11.39
CA SER A 72 15.11 10.66 11.69
C SER A 72 16.28 9.74 11.41
N ILE A 73 17.01 9.96 10.30
CA ILE A 73 18.20 9.18 9.93
C ILE A 73 19.29 9.34 11.00
N ASP A 74 19.57 10.56 11.44
CA ASP A 74 20.56 10.83 12.50
C ASP A 74 20.16 10.16 13.82
N TYR A 75 18.86 10.20 14.15
CA TYR A 75 18.32 9.53 15.31
C TYR A 75 18.51 7.99 15.22
N LEU A 76 18.16 7.41 14.07
CA LEU A 76 18.28 5.96 13.84
C LEU A 76 19.75 5.51 13.92
N LYS A 77 20.70 6.25 13.35
CA LYS A 77 22.13 5.96 13.45
C LYS A 77 22.62 5.97 14.91
N ALA A 78 22.13 6.90 15.71
CA ALA A 78 22.51 7.03 17.10
C ALA A 78 21.94 5.93 18.01
N HIS A 79 20.66 5.53 17.78
CA HIS A 79 19.92 4.63 18.66
C HIS A 79 19.88 3.17 18.17
N PHE A 80 20.06 2.95 16.88
CA PHE A 80 20.08 1.63 16.22
C PHE A 80 21.34 1.46 15.37
N PRO A 81 22.57 1.60 15.94
CA PRO A 81 23.82 1.52 15.20
C PRO A 81 24.03 0.16 14.50
N THR A 82 23.34 -0.88 14.97
CA THR A 82 23.34 -2.23 14.37
C THR A 82 22.69 -2.29 13.00
N LEU A 83 21.89 -1.28 12.60
CA LEU A 83 21.37 -1.17 11.25
C LEU A 83 22.51 -1.02 10.20
N GLY A 84 23.53 -0.23 10.52
CA GLY A 84 24.65 -0.03 9.59
C GLY A 84 24.20 0.31 8.17
N ASP A 85 24.67 -0.46 7.18
CA ASP A 85 24.31 -0.28 5.76
C ASP A 85 22.87 -0.69 5.42
N HIS A 86 22.13 -1.27 6.35
CA HIS A 86 20.71 -1.59 6.21
C HIS A 86 19.81 -0.36 6.41
N LEU A 87 20.33 0.75 6.93
CA LEU A 87 19.68 2.05 6.93
C LEU A 87 19.96 2.78 5.61
N VAL A 88 18.97 2.80 4.74
CA VAL A 88 19.04 3.40 3.41
C VAL A 88 18.41 4.78 3.43
N GLU A 89 19.25 5.79 3.23
CA GLU A 89 18.81 7.19 3.12
C GLU A 89 18.18 7.44 1.75
N GLY A 90 16.89 7.73 1.69
CA GLY A 90 16.26 8.00 0.41
C GLY A 90 14.74 7.93 0.39
N ASP A 91 14.22 8.20 -0.80
CA ASP A 91 12.79 8.21 -1.09
C ASP A 91 12.35 6.78 -1.52
N PHE A 92 11.52 6.14 -0.72
CA PHE A 92 10.96 4.81 -1.03
C PHE A 92 10.28 4.78 -2.40
N LEU A 93 9.62 5.85 -2.82
CA LEU A 93 8.91 5.90 -4.09
C LEU A 93 9.85 5.86 -5.31
N LYS A 94 11.13 6.17 -5.11
CA LYS A 94 12.19 6.12 -6.13
C LYS A 94 13.13 4.94 -5.97
N ALA A 95 13.01 4.21 -4.86
CA ALA A 95 13.89 3.08 -4.57
C ALA A 95 13.69 1.94 -5.58
N ASP A 96 14.80 1.36 -6.01
CA ASP A 96 14.78 0.09 -6.72
C ASP A 96 14.76 -1.05 -5.71
N LEU A 97 13.56 -1.64 -5.51
CA LEU A 97 13.36 -2.68 -4.51
C LEU A 97 14.06 -4.00 -4.88
N SER A 98 14.39 -4.22 -6.15
CA SER A 98 15.11 -5.43 -6.58
C SER A 98 16.52 -5.57 -5.97
N ARG A 99 17.07 -4.46 -5.45
CA ARG A 99 18.37 -4.43 -4.76
C ARG A 99 18.35 -5.08 -3.39
N PHE A 100 17.19 -5.20 -2.75
CA PHE A 100 17.04 -5.72 -1.39
C PHE A 100 16.70 -7.21 -1.35
N GLY A 101 16.16 -7.76 -2.43
CA GLY A 101 15.80 -9.17 -2.55
C GLY A 101 15.11 -9.49 -3.85
N GLN A 102 15.16 -10.75 -4.25
CA GLN A 102 14.58 -11.21 -5.52
C GLN A 102 13.15 -11.74 -5.34
N ARG A 103 12.75 -12.10 -4.11
CA ARG A 103 11.46 -12.70 -3.79
C ARG A 103 11.18 -12.65 -2.29
N ASN A 104 9.94 -12.98 -1.90
CA ASN A 104 9.50 -13.11 -0.51
C ASN A 104 9.79 -11.87 0.35
N MET A 105 9.59 -10.68 -0.22
CA MET A 105 9.81 -9.41 0.45
C MET A 105 8.53 -8.95 1.15
N ALA A 106 8.65 -8.48 2.38
CA ALA A 106 7.58 -7.76 3.08
C ALA A 106 7.90 -6.27 3.20
N ILE A 107 6.87 -5.45 3.04
CA ILE A 107 6.92 -4.01 3.31
C ILE A 107 6.15 -3.74 4.59
N ILE A 108 6.75 -3.04 5.55
CA ILE A 108 6.10 -2.66 6.81
C ILE A 108 6.27 -1.17 7.07
N GLY A 109 5.32 -0.56 7.78
CA GLY A 109 5.48 0.83 8.23
C GLY A 109 4.24 1.49 8.79
N ASN A 110 4.48 2.59 9.49
CA ASN A 110 3.48 3.62 9.75
C ASN A 110 3.52 4.60 8.57
N PHE A 111 2.79 4.30 7.50
CA PHE A 111 2.95 5.00 6.22
C PHE A 111 2.48 6.47 6.29
N PRO A 112 3.31 7.42 5.82
CA PRO A 112 2.91 8.82 5.74
C PRO A 112 1.63 8.99 4.92
N TYR A 113 0.63 9.70 5.44
CA TYR A 113 -0.70 9.76 4.84
C TYR A 113 -0.72 10.41 3.46
N ASN A 114 0.14 11.39 3.24
CA ASN A 114 0.23 12.14 1.98
C ASN A 114 0.76 11.30 0.80
N ILE A 115 1.48 10.21 1.07
CA ILE A 115 2.06 9.35 0.03
C ILE A 115 1.58 7.89 0.11
N SER A 116 0.68 7.55 1.02
CA SER A 116 0.26 6.15 1.24
C SER A 116 -0.21 5.46 -0.04
N SER A 117 -1.02 6.13 -0.88
CA SER A 117 -1.44 5.55 -2.18
C SER A 117 -0.27 5.29 -3.12
N GLN A 118 0.74 6.15 -3.13
CA GLN A 118 1.93 6.00 -3.97
C GLN A 118 2.79 4.83 -3.50
N ILE A 119 2.86 4.58 -2.18
CA ILE A 119 3.53 3.41 -1.61
C ILE A 119 2.89 2.12 -2.18
N PHE A 120 1.56 2.03 -2.21
CA PHE A 120 0.89 0.86 -2.77
C PHE A 120 1.09 0.71 -4.28
N PHE A 121 1.18 1.80 -5.04
CA PHE A 121 1.55 1.72 -6.44
C PHE A 121 3.01 1.27 -6.64
N GLN A 122 3.92 1.65 -5.75
CA GLN A 122 5.28 1.13 -5.75
C GLN A 122 5.30 -0.38 -5.44
N VAL A 123 4.51 -0.83 -4.47
CA VAL A 123 4.31 -2.27 -4.19
C VAL A 123 3.81 -3.02 -5.42
N LEU A 124 2.82 -2.49 -6.15
CA LEU A 124 2.33 -3.13 -7.38
C LEU A 124 3.40 -3.24 -8.47
N LYS A 125 4.28 -2.25 -8.58
CA LYS A 125 5.39 -2.29 -9.54
C LYS A 125 6.34 -3.46 -9.25
N TYR A 126 6.48 -3.84 -7.97
CA TYR A 126 7.35 -4.93 -7.50
C TYR A 126 6.55 -6.13 -6.97
N LYS A 127 5.33 -6.36 -7.49
CA LYS A 127 4.42 -7.41 -7.03
C LYS A 127 4.99 -8.84 -7.12
N GLU A 128 6.00 -9.05 -7.97
CA GLU A 128 6.67 -10.35 -8.09
C GLU A 128 7.66 -10.60 -6.94
N GLN A 129 8.17 -9.55 -6.31
CA GLN A 129 9.08 -9.63 -5.17
C GLN A 129 8.36 -9.41 -3.84
N VAL A 130 7.40 -8.46 -3.81
CA VAL A 130 6.68 -8.08 -2.59
C VAL A 130 5.49 -9.01 -2.38
N VAL A 131 5.62 -9.93 -1.44
CA VAL A 131 4.59 -10.93 -1.14
C VAL A 131 3.69 -10.50 0.02
N GLU A 132 4.13 -9.56 0.85
CA GLU A 132 3.38 -9.12 2.02
C GLU A 132 3.55 -7.62 2.27
N VAL A 133 2.49 -6.98 2.74
CA VAL A 133 2.53 -5.61 3.26
C VAL A 133 1.78 -5.56 4.58
N VAL A 134 2.42 -5.03 5.63
CA VAL A 134 1.78 -4.73 6.91
C VAL A 134 1.88 -3.23 7.13
N GLY A 135 0.80 -2.51 6.94
CA GLY A 135 0.85 -1.05 6.95
C GLY A 135 -0.23 -0.39 7.79
N MET A 136 0.16 0.68 8.48
CA MET A 136 -0.79 1.58 9.10
C MET A 136 -1.02 2.78 8.17
N VAL A 137 -2.29 3.03 7.85
CA VAL A 137 -2.76 4.09 6.95
C VAL A 137 -3.95 4.81 7.55
N GLN A 138 -4.42 5.88 6.92
CA GLN A 138 -5.72 6.48 7.29
C GLN A 138 -6.83 5.44 7.20
N LYS A 139 -7.74 5.44 8.19
CA LYS A 139 -8.84 4.47 8.28
C LYS A 139 -9.67 4.41 7.00
N GLU A 140 -10.02 5.55 6.41
CA GLU A 140 -10.78 5.60 5.16
C GLU A 140 -10.05 4.89 4.00
N MET A 141 -8.71 5.01 3.95
CA MET A 141 -7.91 4.34 2.94
C MET A 141 -7.91 2.82 3.15
N ALA A 142 -7.74 2.36 4.39
CA ALA A 142 -7.82 0.94 4.74
C ALA A 142 -9.19 0.33 4.37
N GLU A 143 -10.28 1.03 4.73
CA GLU A 143 -11.64 0.64 4.38
C GLU A 143 -11.85 0.58 2.86
N ARG A 144 -11.28 1.53 2.12
CA ARG A 144 -11.34 1.56 0.66
C ARG A 144 -10.60 0.38 0.05
N MET A 145 -9.39 0.07 0.54
CA MET A 145 -8.58 -1.02 -0.01
C MET A 145 -9.20 -2.39 0.24
N ALA A 146 -9.81 -2.61 1.41
CA ALA A 146 -10.48 -3.85 1.77
C ALA A 146 -11.95 -3.92 1.31
N ALA A 147 -12.48 -2.86 0.68
CA ALA A 147 -13.87 -2.80 0.23
C ALA A 147 -14.16 -3.82 -0.87
N LYS A 148 -15.37 -4.41 -0.83
CA LYS A 148 -15.90 -5.25 -1.90
C LYS A 148 -16.70 -4.42 -2.90
N GLU A 149 -16.88 -4.97 -4.10
CA GLU A 149 -17.76 -4.39 -5.13
C GLU A 149 -19.16 -4.11 -4.58
N GLY A 150 -19.82 -3.12 -5.14
CA GLY A 150 -21.14 -2.64 -4.71
C GLY A 150 -21.09 -1.67 -3.53
N SER A 151 -19.97 -1.60 -2.79
CA SER A 151 -19.85 -0.68 -1.66
C SER A 151 -19.51 0.75 -2.09
N LYS A 152 -19.90 1.72 -1.25
CA LYS A 152 -19.62 3.15 -1.47
C LYS A 152 -18.12 3.48 -1.45
N THR A 153 -17.32 2.72 -0.74
CA THR A 153 -15.88 2.93 -0.56
C THR A 153 -15.03 2.23 -1.63
N TYR A 154 -15.59 1.25 -2.34
CA TYR A 154 -14.89 0.52 -3.42
C TYR A 154 -14.44 1.48 -4.53
N GLY A 155 -13.19 1.34 -4.99
CA GLY A 155 -12.60 2.28 -5.94
C GLY A 155 -11.31 1.75 -6.59
N ILE A 156 -10.53 2.66 -7.19
CA ILE A 156 -9.32 2.32 -7.94
C ILE A 156 -8.38 1.42 -7.14
N LEU A 157 -8.05 1.81 -5.89
CA LEU A 157 -7.14 1.02 -5.05
C LEU A 157 -7.73 -0.34 -4.67
N SER A 158 -9.06 -0.43 -4.46
CA SER A 158 -9.70 -1.72 -4.20
C SER A 158 -9.44 -2.69 -5.36
N VAL A 159 -9.78 -2.28 -6.59
CA VAL A 159 -9.64 -3.14 -7.79
C VAL A 159 -8.18 -3.48 -8.06
N LEU A 160 -7.30 -2.48 -8.12
CA LEU A 160 -5.91 -2.69 -8.52
C LEU A 160 -5.13 -3.52 -7.50
N MET A 161 -5.38 -3.34 -6.19
CA MET A 161 -4.70 -4.12 -5.15
C MET A 161 -5.26 -5.53 -5.05
N GLN A 162 -6.60 -5.68 -5.04
CA GLN A 162 -7.26 -6.98 -4.93
C GLN A 162 -7.08 -7.88 -6.15
N ALA A 163 -6.68 -7.33 -7.29
CA ALA A 163 -6.27 -8.12 -8.45
C ALA A 163 -5.05 -9.02 -8.13
N TRP A 164 -4.20 -8.61 -7.19
CA TRP A 164 -2.94 -9.26 -6.89
C TRP A 164 -2.74 -9.66 -5.43
N TYR A 165 -3.53 -9.11 -4.51
CA TYR A 165 -3.38 -9.31 -3.07
C TYR A 165 -4.72 -9.57 -2.40
N ASP A 166 -4.71 -10.48 -1.42
CA ASP A 166 -5.76 -10.56 -0.42
C ASP A 166 -5.51 -9.49 0.64
N ILE A 167 -6.54 -8.75 1.02
CA ILE A 167 -6.41 -7.58 1.89
C ILE A 167 -7.29 -7.74 3.11
N ASP A 168 -6.66 -7.76 4.28
CA ASP A 168 -7.32 -7.82 5.57
C ASP A 168 -7.25 -6.46 6.29
N TYR A 169 -8.40 -5.94 6.72
CA TYR A 169 -8.50 -4.85 7.67
C TYR A 169 -8.34 -5.42 9.07
N LEU A 170 -7.20 -5.19 9.72
CA LEU A 170 -6.90 -5.84 11.00
C LEU A 170 -7.55 -5.15 12.19
N PHE A 171 -7.23 -3.86 12.40
CA PHE A 171 -7.79 -3.09 13.50
C PHE A 171 -7.66 -1.58 13.29
N THR A 172 -8.54 -0.84 13.97
CA THR A 172 -8.51 0.63 14.00
C THR A 172 -7.55 1.13 15.07
N VAL A 173 -6.86 2.23 14.79
CA VAL A 173 -5.94 2.93 15.70
C VAL A 173 -6.44 4.36 15.91
N HIS A 174 -6.58 4.77 17.18
CA HIS A 174 -7.06 6.09 17.56
C HIS A 174 -5.97 7.15 17.42
N GLU A 175 -6.36 8.36 17.16
CA GLU A 175 -5.48 9.50 16.93
C GLU A 175 -4.63 9.91 18.13
N ASN A 176 -5.07 9.60 19.35
CA ASN A 176 -4.40 9.97 20.60
C ASN A 176 -3.10 9.21 20.89
N VAL A 177 -2.79 8.17 20.11
CA VAL A 177 -1.55 7.39 20.24
C VAL A 177 -0.43 7.90 19.31
N PHE A 178 -0.62 9.07 18.72
CA PHE A 178 0.37 9.70 17.84
C PHE A 178 0.82 11.06 18.36
N ASN A 179 2.03 11.45 17.99
CA ASN A 179 2.58 12.77 18.22
C ASN A 179 3.14 13.38 16.91
N PRO A 180 2.57 14.48 16.38
CA PRO A 180 1.27 15.07 16.76
C PRO A 180 0.10 14.16 16.39
N PRO A 181 -1.05 14.26 17.07
CA PRO A 181 -2.21 13.48 16.71
C PRO A 181 -2.73 13.90 15.32
N PRO A 182 -3.07 12.94 14.44
CA PRO A 182 -3.73 13.22 13.18
C PRO A 182 -5.19 13.66 13.42
N LYS A 183 -5.80 14.27 12.40
CA LYS A 183 -7.21 14.68 12.45
C LYS A 183 -8.20 13.52 12.23
N VAL A 184 -7.71 12.37 11.83
CA VAL A 184 -8.50 11.18 11.47
C VAL A 184 -7.90 9.94 12.11
N LYS A 185 -8.74 8.93 12.33
CA LYS A 185 -8.29 7.61 12.79
C LYS A 185 -7.43 6.94 11.74
N SER A 186 -6.56 6.08 12.20
CA SER A 186 -5.76 5.16 11.39
C SER A 186 -6.35 3.75 11.42
N ALA A 187 -5.86 2.90 10.56
CA ALA A 187 -6.09 1.47 10.64
C ALA A 187 -4.86 0.71 10.13
N VAL A 188 -4.69 -0.48 10.65
CA VAL A 188 -3.67 -1.42 10.19
C VAL A 188 -4.30 -2.40 9.21
N ILE A 189 -3.66 -2.58 8.07
CA ILE A 189 -4.02 -3.58 7.06
C ILE A 189 -2.88 -4.57 6.89
N LYS A 190 -3.23 -5.79 6.50
CA LYS A 190 -2.31 -6.78 5.99
C LYS A 190 -2.71 -7.13 4.56
N MET A 191 -1.75 -7.10 3.66
CA MET A 191 -1.91 -7.56 2.29
C MET A 191 -1.00 -8.76 2.07
N ARG A 192 -1.51 -9.81 1.44
CA ARG A 192 -0.75 -11.00 1.06
C ARG A 192 -0.92 -11.25 -0.42
N ARG A 193 0.18 -11.53 -1.10
CA ARG A 193 0.18 -11.91 -2.50
C ARG A 193 -0.75 -13.12 -2.69
N ASN A 194 -1.75 -12.98 -3.57
CA ASN A 194 -2.66 -14.09 -3.90
C ASN A 194 -2.03 -15.03 -4.95
N ALA A 195 -2.75 -16.07 -5.34
CA ALA A 195 -2.26 -17.09 -6.28
C ALA A 195 -2.28 -16.64 -7.75
N VAL A 196 -2.71 -15.41 -8.06
CA VAL A 196 -2.79 -14.91 -9.43
C VAL A 196 -1.38 -14.58 -9.93
N THR A 197 -0.90 -15.31 -10.92
CA THR A 197 0.39 -15.06 -11.59
C THR A 197 0.24 -14.29 -12.90
N ASP A 198 -0.94 -14.36 -13.53
CA ASP A 198 -1.32 -13.66 -14.75
C ASP A 198 -2.79 -13.27 -14.64
N LEU A 199 -3.15 -12.05 -14.95
CA LEU A 199 -4.55 -11.59 -14.97
C LEU A 199 -5.33 -12.16 -16.16
N GLY A 200 -4.67 -12.70 -17.18
CA GLY A 200 -5.30 -13.14 -18.42
C GLY A 200 -5.82 -12.00 -19.29
N CYS A 201 -5.27 -10.79 -19.11
CA CYS A 201 -5.56 -9.59 -19.92
C CYS A 201 -4.35 -8.68 -19.99
N ASP A 202 -4.41 -7.65 -20.87
CA ASP A 202 -3.39 -6.59 -20.90
C ASP A 202 -3.44 -5.77 -19.59
N GLU A 203 -2.42 -5.90 -18.73
CA GLU A 203 -2.33 -5.22 -17.44
C GLU A 203 -2.32 -3.68 -17.58
N LYS A 204 -1.72 -3.13 -18.64
CA LYS A 204 -1.67 -1.68 -18.84
C LYS A 204 -3.05 -1.15 -19.23
N LEU A 205 -3.74 -1.88 -20.07
CA LEU A 205 -5.11 -1.56 -20.45
C LEU A 205 -6.06 -1.71 -19.24
N PHE A 206 -5.91 -2.77 -18.45
CA PHE A 206 -6.65 -2.99 -17.20
C PHE A 206 -6.52 -1.79 -16.25
N VAL A 207 -5.30 -1.35 -15.96
CA VAL A 207 -5.06 -0.17 -15.11
C VAL A 207 -5.70 1.09 -15.71
N THR A 208 -5.62 1.27 -17.02
CA THR A 208 -6.20 2.41 -17.73
C THR A 208 -7.73 2.40 -17.62
N ILE A 209 -8.37 1.27 -17.87
CA ILE A 209 -9.83 1.10 -17.78
C ILE A 209 -10.31 1.37 -16.36
N VAL A 210 -9.67 0.78 -15.34
CA VAL A 210 -10.03 0.98 -13.93
C VAL A 210 -9.94 2.45 -13.55
N LYS A 211 -8.82 3.11 -13.85
CA LYS A 211 -8.64 4.54 -13.55
C LYS A 211 -9.66 5.40 -14.26
N GLN A 212 -9.89 5.18 -15.56
CA GLN A 212 -10.82 5.99 -16.36
C GLN A 212 -12.26 5.78 -15.89
N ALA A 213 -12.68 4.55 -15.60
CA ALA A 213 -14.01 4.23 -15.09
C ALA A 213 -14.30 4.96 -13.78
N PHE A 214 -13.40 4.89 -12.80
CA PHE A 214 -13.58 5.51 -11.49
C PHE A 214 -13.38 7.03 -11.48
N ASN A 215 -12.66 7.63 -12.42
CA ASN A 215 -12.56 9.08 -12.57
C ASN A 215 -13.94 9.72 -12.82
N GLN A 216 -14.87 8.98 -13.41
CA GLN A 216 -16.25 9.37 -13.63
C GLN A 216 -17.24 8.45 -12.89
N ARG A 217 -16.95 8.11 -11.65
CA ARG A 217 -17.65 7.12 -10.83
C ARG A 217 -19.18 7.17 -10.90
N ARG A 218 -19.77 8.37 -10.97
CA ARG A 218 -21.23 8.55 -11.03
C ARG A 218 -21.85 8.27 -12.40
N LYS A 219 -21.03 8.05 -13.42
CA LYS A 219 -21.45 7.72 -14.78
C LYS A 219 -21.44 6.21 -15.01
N THR A 220 -22.22 5.76 -15.96
CA THR A 220 -22.12 4.37 -16.49
C THR A 220 -20.80 4.18 -17.23
N LEU A 221 -20.35 2.94 -17.37
CA LEU A 221 -19.13 2.59 -18.11
C LEU A 221 -19.20 3.04 -19.56
N ARG A 222 -20.39 3.00 -20.18
CA ARG A 222 -20.62 3.53 -21.54
C ARG A 222 -20.15 4.99 -21.68
N ASN A 223 -20.38 5.79 -20.67
CA ASN A 223 -19.99 7.20 -20.67
C ASN A 223 -18.54 7.41 -20.25
N SER A 224 -18.10 6.72 -19.18
CA SER A 224 -16.76 6.91 -18.64
C SER A 224 -15.66 6.33 -19.53
N LEU A 225 -15.96 5.25 -20.28
CA LEU A 225 -15.00 4.57 -21.18
C LEU A 225 -15.23 4.88 -22.65
N ARG A 226 -16.09 5.84 -22.99
CA ARG A 226 -16.52 6.14 -24.37
C ARG A 226 -15.37 6.21 -25.38
N THR A 227 -14.23 6.74 -24.99
CA THR A 227 -13.05 6.88 -25.86
C THR A 227 -12.33 5.56 -26.17
N LEU A 228 -12.65 4.50 -25.42
CA LEU A 228 -12.06 3.16 -25.56
C LEU A 228 -13.03 2.18 -26.26
N LEU A 229 -14.30 2.57 -26.48
CA LEU A 229 -15.33 1.67 -26.99
C LEU A 229 -15.41 1.73 -28.51
N SER A 230 -15.37 0.57 -29.17
CA SER A 230 -15.72 0.42 -30.58
C SER A 230 -17.24 0.31 -30.76
N PRO A 231 -17.77 0.58 -31.98
CA PRO A 231 -19.19 0.39 -32.28
C PRO A 231 -19.69 -1.03 -32.04
N ASP A 232 -18.84 -2.02 -32.23
CA ASP A 232 -19.20 -3.45 -32.16
C ASP A 232 -19.51 -3.91 -30.74
N ILE A 233 -18.85 -3.35 -29.73
CA ILE A 233 -18.99 -3.73 -28.32
C ILE A 233 -19.85 -2.79 -27.48
N ILE A 234 -20.09 -1.56 -27.96
CA ILE A 234 -20.78 -0.52 -27.18
C ILE A 234 -22.19 -0.93 -26.73
N ALA A 235 -22.82 -1.87 -27.43
CA ALA A 235 -24.16 -2.38 -27.14
C ALA A 235 -24.19 -3.35 -25.94
N ASP A 236 -23.04 -3.89 -25.52
CA ASP A 236 -22.98 -4.85 -24.43
C ASP A 236 -23.57 -4.25 -23.13
N GLU A 237 -24.33 -5.08 -22.40
CA GLU A 237 -25.03 -4.68 -21.17
C GLU A 237 -24.09 -4.27 -20.06
N VAL A 238 -22.86 -4.77 -20.02
CA VAL A 238 -21.85 -4.39 -19.00
C VAL A 238 -21.62 -2.89 -18.98
N PHE A 239 -21.73 -2.21 -20.11
CA PHE A 239 -21.53 -0.77 -20.20
C PHE A 239 -22.67 0.06 -19.60
N ASN A 240 -23.78 -0.54 -19.23
CA ASN A 240 -24.85 0.12 -18.46
C ASN A 240 -24.55 0.17 -16.96
N LYS A 241 -23.64 -0.67 -16.47
CA LYS A 241 -23.19 -0.68 -15.07
C LYS A 241 -22.35 0.55 -14.74
N ARG A 242 -22.24 0.85 -13.44
CA ARG A 242 -21.26 1.79 -12.90
C ARG A 242 -20.02 1.05 -12.43
N PRO A 243 -18.83 1.70 -12.36
CA PRO A 243 -17.59 1.02 -12.03
C PRO A 243 -17.60 0.32 -10.66
N GLU A 244 -18.28 0.90 -9.66
CA GLU A 244 -18.37 0.26 -8.33
C GLU A 244 -19.16 -1.05 -8.28
N GLN A 245 -19.92 -1.34 -9.32
CA GLN A 245 -20.72 -2.57 -9.42
C GLN A 245 -19.93 -3.76 -9.98
N LEU A 246 -18.73 -3.52 -10.53
CA LEU A 246 -17.90 -4.56 -11.12
C LEU A 246 -16.92 -5.12 -10.09
N SER A 247 -16.86 -6.45 -10.00
CA SER A 247 -15.78 -7.17 -9.33
C SER A 247 -14.46 -7.03 -10.10
N VAL A 248 -13.36 -7.42 -9.47
CA VAL A 248 -12.05 -7.48 -10.13
C VAL A 248 -12.10 -8.36 -11.38
N LYS A 249 -12.76 -9.52 -11.29
CA LYS A 249 -12.93 -10.43 -12.44
C LYS A 249 -13.69 -9.78 -13.58
N GLU A 250 -14.79 -9.08 -13.31
CA GLU A 250 -15.55 -8.37 -14.34
C GLU A 250 -14.75 -7.23 -14.98
N PHE A 251 -13.83 -6.57 -14.25
CA PHE A 251 -12.90 -5.61 -14.84
C PHE A 251 -11.87 -6.28 -15.76
N ILE A 252 -11.41 -7.49 -15.42
CA ILE A 252 -10.54 -8.31 -16.30
C ILE A 252 -11.29 -8.69 -17.58
N ASP A 253 -12.52 -9.22 -17.44
CA ASP A 253 -13.38 -9.59 -18.57
C ASP A 253 -13.68 -8.37 -19.46
N LEU A 254 -13.97 -7.21 -18.87
CA LEU A 254 -14.15 -5.94 -19.55
C LEU A 254 -12.88 -5.48 -20.31
N THR A 255 -11.72 -5.72 -19.73
CA THR A 255 -10.44 -5.40 -20.37
C THR A 255 -10.23 -6.25 -21.62
N ASN A 256 -10.53 -7.55 -21.54
CA ASN A 256 -10.45 -8.44 -22.69
C ASN A 256 -11.46 -8.06 -23.78
N LEU A 257 -12.69 -7.70 -23.41
CA LEU A 257 -13.72 -7.25 -24.35
C LEU A 257 -13.29 -5.99 -25.12
N ILE A 258 -12.67 -5.03 -24.42
CA ILE A 258 -12.19 -3.79 -25.04
C ILE A 258 -10.92 -4.02 -25.86
N GLY A 259 -10.01 -4.87 -25.37
CA GLY A 259 -8.72 -5.15 -26.02
C GLY A 259 -8.83 -6.04 -27.26
N ASN A 260 -9.84 -6.93 -27.32
CA ASN A 260 -10.04 -7.89 -28.40
C ASN A 260 -11.50 -7.88 -28.89
N PRO A 261 -11.96 -6.82 -29.55
CA PRO A 261 -13.36 -6.67 -29.96
C PRO A 261 -13.84 -7.74 -30.95
N SER A 262 -12.93 -8.48 -31.60
CA SER A 262 -13.25 -9.50 -32.61
C SER A 262 -13.50 -10.91 -32.06
N SER A 263 -13.43 -11.13 -30.72
CA SER A 263 -13.53 -12.46 -30.11
C SER A 263 -14.95 -12.84 -29.63
N THR A 264 -15.95 -12.00 -29.90
CA THR A 264 -17.34 -12.21 -29.46
C THR A 264 -18.20 -12.68 -30.62
N HIS A 265 -18.04 -13.96 -31.00
CA HIS A 265 -18.99 -14.67 -31.83
C HIS A 265 -19.16 -16.13 -31.34
#